data_4235f7f943bb1127b41e5a0f7cabd38a
#
_entry.id   4235f7f943bb1127b41e5a0f7cabd38a
#
_cell.length_a   1.000
_cell.length_b   1.000
_cell.length_c   1.000
_cell.angle_alpha   90.00
_cell.angle_beta   90.00
_cell.angle_gamma   90.00
#
_symmetry.space_group_name_H-M   'P 1'
#
loop_
_entity.id
_entity.type
_entity.pdbx_description
1 polymer ?
#
loop_
_entity_poly.entity_id
_entity_poly.type
_entity_poly.pdbx_seq_one_letter_code
_entity_poly.pdbx_strand_id
1 'polypeptide(L)'
;MIVEHALLFVTPGREEEFEASMATALPIIESAPNCFGAEVRRQHENESVYLLLIRWKSVEAHLAFRATPLFAQWRELTHPFYAQPPSVTHFNEPIAR
;
A
#
# COMPACT_ATOMS: atom_id res chain seq x y z
N MET A 1 12.56 -6.10 -10.65
CA MET A 1 11.32 -5.56 -10.01
C MET A 1 11.23 -6.08 -8.60
N ILE A 2 10.92 -5.22 -7.66
CA ILE A 2 10.72 -5.60 -6.26
C ILE A 2 9.25 -5.46 -5.89
N VAL A 3 8.87 -6.08 -4.77
CA VAL A 3 7.51 -5.97 -4.23
C VAL A 3 7.57 -5.31 -2.86
N GLU A 4 6.82 -4.23 -2.71
CA GLU A 4 6.53 -3.66 -1.40
C GLU A 4 5.41 -4.46 -0.76
N HIS A 5 5.62 -4.90 0.47
CA HIS A 5 4.66 -5.67 1.26
C HIS A 5 4.35 -4.85 2.51
N ALA A 6 3.13 -4.35 2.58
CA ALA A 6 2.73 -3.52 3.70
C ALA A 6 1.52 -4.14 4.41
N LEU A 7 1.64 -4.40 5.70
CA LEU A 7 0.51 -4.76 6.53
C LEU A 7 -0.12 -3.49 7.09
N LEU A 8 -1.41 -3.34 6.84
CA LEU A 8 -2.19 -2.18 7.24
C LEU A 8 -3.15 -2.60 8.34
N PHE A 9 -3.13 -1.89 9.46
CA PHE A 9 -3.94 -2.22 10.63
C PHE A 9 -5.04 -1.18 10.76
N VAL A 10 -6.20 -1.49 10.19
CA VAL A 10 -7.33 -0.56 10.13
C VAL A 10 -8.09 -0.59 11.47
N THR A 11 -8.56 0.58 11.89
CA THR A 11 -9.38 0.71 13.09
C THR A 11 -10.64 -0.15 12.94
N PRO A 12 -10.89 -1.08 13.89
CA PRO A 12 -12.10 -1.92 13.83
C PRO A 12 -13.38 -1.08 13.72
N GLY A 13 -14.26 -1.49 12.80
CA GLY A 13 -15.50 -0.79 12.50
C GLY A 13 -15.39 0.18 11.33
N ARG A 14 -14.18 0.44 10.82
CA ARG A 14 -13.98 1.36 9.70
C ARG A 14 -13.56 0.67 8.41
N GLU A 15 -13.73 -0.64 8.32
CA GLU A 15 -13.27 -1.41 7.16
C GLU A 15 -13.94 -0.98 5.86
N GLU A 16 -15.25 -0.79 5.87
CA GLU A 16 -15.99 -0.40 4.66
C GLU A 16 -15.54 0.98 4.15
N GLU A 17 -15.41 1.94 5.07
CA GLU A 17 -14.94 3.29 4.73
C GLU A 17 -13.51 3.24 4.17
N PHE A 18 -12.65 2.43 4.79
CA PHE A 18 -11.28 2.26 4.34
C PHE A 18 -11.25 1.69 2.93
N GLU A 19 -12.04 0.66 2.65
CA GLU A 19 -12.06 0.03 1.32
C GLU A 19 -12.55 1.00 0.25
N ALA A 20 -13.55 1.81 0.54
CA ALA A 20 -14.01 2.84 -0.36
C ALA A 20 -12.94 3.89 -0.65
N SER A 21 -12.24 4.33 0.40
CA SER A 21 -11.14 5.29 0.27
C SER A 21 -9.96 4.69 -0.50
N MET A 22 -9.66 3.41 -0.26
CA MET A 22 -8.59 2.70 -0.96
C MET A 22 -8.88 2.59 -2.47
N ALA A 23 -10.13 2.39 -2.86
CA ALA A 23 -10.50 2.37 -4.27
C ALA A 23 -10.15 3.69 -4.97
N THR A 24 -10.22 4.80 -4.28
CA THR A 24 -9.79 6.12 -4.78
C THR A 24 -8.26 6.28 -4.71
N ALA A 25 -7.63 5.72 -3.69
CA ALA A 25 -6.19 5.90 -3.44
C ALA A 25 -5.32 5.04 -4.37
N LEU A 26 -5.74 3.83 -4.71
CA LEU A 26 -4.92 2.93 -5.54
C LEU A 26 -4.50 3.55 -6.87
N PRO A 27 -5.38 4.21 -7.64
CA PRO A 27 -4.94 4.86 -8.88
C PRO A 27 -3.86 5.91 -8.68
N ILE A 28 -3.82 6.57 -7.52
CA ILE A 28 -2.80 7.57 -7.22
C ILE A 28 -1.42 6.92 -7.14
N ILE A 29 -1.30 5.84 -6.36
CA ILE A 29 -0.01 5.17 -6.23
C ILE A 29 0.39 4.49 -7.53
N GLU A 30 -0.57 3.96 -8.29
CA GLU A 30 -0.30 3.33 -9.57
C GLU A 30 0.19 4.33 -10.63
N SER A 31 -0.11 5.62 -10.47
CA SER A 31 0.37 6.67 -11.37
C SER A 31 1.81 7.08 -11.08
N ALA A 32 2.41 6.62 -9.98
CA ALA A 32 3.77 6.98 -9.62
C ALA A 32 4.78 6.44 -10.64
N PRO A 33 5.86 7.21 -10.95
CA PRO A 33 6.90 6.71 -11.83
C PRO A 33 7.49 5.40 -11.32
N ASN A 34 7.66 4.43 -12.24
CA ASN A 34 8.25 3.11 -11.93
C ASN A 34 7.43 2.26 -10.97
N CYS A 35 6.13 2.55 -10.84
CA CYS A 35 5.16 1.67 -10.21
C CYS A 35 4.48 0.84 -11.30
N PHE A 36 4.48 -0.47 -11.14
CA PHE A 36 3.94 -1.40 -12.14
C PHE A 36 2.61 -2.02 -11.73
N GLY A 37 2.07 -1.61 -10.61
CA GLY A 37 0.76 -2.04 -10.15
C GLY A 37 0.70 -2.15 -8.65
N ALA A 38 -0.53 -2.10 -8.14
CA ALA A 38 -0.80 -2.18 -6.70
C ALA A 38 -2.10 -2.92 -6.49
N GLU A 39 -2.18 -3.64 -5.38
CA GLU A 39 -3.41 -4.30 -4.95
C GLU A 39 -3.49 -4.31 -3.44
N VAL A 40 -4.69 -4.36 -2.91
CA VAL A 40 -4.93 -4.49 -1.48
C VAL A 40 -5.87 -5.66 -1.25
N ARG A 41 -5.59 -6.45 -0.21
CA ARG A 41 -6.38 -7.63 0.14
C ARG A 41 -6.69 -7.60 1.63
N ARG A 42 -7.95 -7.89 1.98
CA ARG A 42 -8.33 -8.07 3.38
C ARG A 42 -7.80 -9.42 3.87
N GLN A 43 -7.24 -9.44 5.08
CA GLN A 43 -6.78 -10.69 5.66
C GLN A 43 -7.99 -11.57 6.02
N HIS A 44 -7.87 -12.88 5.74
CA HIS A 44 -8.95 -13.83 6.05
C HIS A 44 -9.13 -14.02 7.56
N GLU A 45 -8.04 -14.11 8.31
CA GLU A 45 -8.05 -14.38 9.75
C GLU A 45 -8.46 -13.20 10.60
N ASN A 46 -8.19 -11.96 10.13
CA ASN A 46 -8.53 -10.75 10.85
C ASN A 46 -9.05 -9.71 9.85
N GLU A 47 -10.34 -9.42 9.94
CA GLU A 47 -11.02 -8.53 8.98
C GLU A 47 -10.55 -7.07 9.02
N SER A 48 -9.82 -6.68 10.07
CA SER A 48 -9.29 -5.31 10.20
C SER A 48 -7.84 -5.18 9.72
N VAL A 49 -7.24 -6.27 9.25
CA VAL A 49 -5.88 -6.28 8.72
C VAL A 49 -5.93 -6.43 7.21
N TYR A 50 -5.13 -5.63 6.51
CA TYR A 50 -5.04 -5.66 5.05
C TYR A 50 -3.60 -5.80 4.62
N LEU A 51 -3.41 -6.43 3.45
CA LEU A 51 -2.12 -6.54 2.80
C LEU A 51 -2.12 -5.64 1.57
N LEU A 52 -1.20 -4.68 1.53
CA LEU A 52 -0.95 -3.84 0.37
C LEU A 52 0.29 -4.38 -0.33
N LEU A 53 0.15 -4.76 -1.59
CA LEU A 53 1.25 -5.22 -2.43
C LEU A 53 1.44 -4.23 -3.58
N ILE A 54 2.64 -3.69 -3.72
CA ILE A 54 2.96 -2.76 -4.79
C ILE A 54 4.21 -3.25 -5.50
N ARG A 55 4.14 -3.30 -6.82
CA ARG A 55 5.29 -3.68 -7.65
C ARG A 55 6.02 -2.42 -8.09
N TRP A 56 7.28 -2.31 -7.70
CA TRP A 56 8.16 -1.20 -8.00
C TRP A 56 9.35 -1.66 -8.85
N LYS A 57 9.88 -0.78 -9.67
CA LYS A 57 11.13 -1.05 -10.38
C LYS A 57 12.26 -1.34 -9.39
N SER A 58 12.30 -0.60 -8.28
CA SER A 58 13.36 -0.68 -7.27
C SER A 58 12.85 -0.10 -5.95
N VAL A 59 13.59 -0.32 -4.87
CA VAL A 59 13.32 0.32 -3.57
C VAL A 59 13.44 1.84 -3.71
N GLU A 60 14.41 2.30 -4.49
CA GLU A 60 14.63 3.73 -4.73
C GLU A 60 13.41 4.39 -5.38
N ALA A 61 12.72 3.68 -6.28
CA ALA A 61 11.49 4.20 -6.90
C ALA A 61 10.39 4.41 -5.85
N HIS A 62 10.24 3.48 -4.91
CA HIS A 62 9.30 3.63 -3.81
C HIS A 62 9.68 4.83 -2.92
N LEU A 63 10.95 4.95 -2.56
CA LEU A 63 11.41 6.07 -1.74
C LEU A 63 11.22 7.41 -2.44
N ALA A 64 11.44 7.45 -3.76
CA ALA A 64 11.21 8.66 -4.56
C ALA A 64 9.73 9.06 -4.52
N PHE A 65 8.81 8.10 -4.61
CA PHE A 65 7.37 8.37 -4.51
C PHE A 65 7.03 9.04 -3.17
N ARG A 66 7.63 8.61 -2.07
CA ARG A 66 7.37 9.16 -0.75
C ARG A 66 7.75 10.63 -0.61
N ALA A 67 8.57 11.16 -1.50
CA ALA A 67 8.97 12.56 -1.52
C ALA A 67 8.10 13.42 -2.45
N THR A 68 7.01 12.89 -2.99
CA THR A 68 6.16 13.58 -3.97
C THR A 68 4.83 14.03 -3.38
N PRO A 69 4.16 15.03 -4.05
CA PRO A 69 2.80 15.41 -3.66
C PRO A 69 1.78 14.25 -3.79
N LEU A 70 2.02 13.29 -4.68
CA LEU A 70 1.17 12.11 -4.82
C LEU A 70 1.13 11.30 -3.53
N PHE A 71 2.26 11.20 -2.85
CA PHE A 71 2.31 10.50 -1.56
C PHE A 71 1.44 11.21 -0.51
N ALA A 72 1.46 12.54 -0.49
CA ALA A 72 0.62 13.30 0.43
C ALA A 72 -0.86 13.02 0.19
N GLN A 73 -1.29 12.94 -1.07
CA GLN A 73 -2.66 12.58 -1.44
C GLN A 73 -3.01 11.16 -0.99
N TRP A 74 -2.12 10.21 -1.26
CA TRP A 74 -2.25 8.82 -0.81
C TRP A 74 -2.43 8.75 0.70
N ARG A 75 -1.57 9.44 1.42
CA ARG A 75 -1.56 9.45 2.88
C ARG A 75 -2.87 10.00 3.46
N GLU A 76 -3.40 11.08 2.90
CA GLU A 76 -4.66 11.65 3.36
C GLU A 76 -5.83 10.68 3.21
N LEU A 77 -5.80 9.84 2.19
CA LEU A 77 -6.87 8.88 1.92
C LEU A 77 -6.76 7.60 2.74
N THR A 78 -5.58 7.27 3.25
CA THR A 78 -5.33 5.96 3.84
C THR A 78 -4.98 6.02 5.33
N HIS A 79 -4.09 6.89 5.73
CA HIS A 79 -3.55 6.93 7.09
C HIS A 79 -4.57 7.26 8.19
N PRO A 80 -5.63 8.07 7.95
CA PRO A 80 -6.62 8.32 8.99
C PRO A 80 -7.34 7.06 9.49
N PHE A 81 -7.32 5.98 8.73
CA PHE A 81 -7.97 4.72 9.09
C PHE A 81 -7.09 3.79 9.92
N TYR A 82 -5.80 4.07 10.04
CA TYR A 82 -4.87 3.15 10.71
C TYR A 82 -4.95 3.27 12.23
N ALA A 83 -5.06 2.10 12.89
CA ALA A 83 -5.01 2.02 14.35
C ALA A 83 -3.56 2.11 14.86
N GLN A 84 -2.60 1.76 14.01
CA GLN A 84 -1.17 1.81 14.30
C GLN A 84 -0.40 1.95 12.99
N PRO A 85 0.88 2.34 13.03
CA PRO A 85 1.68 2.48 11.82
C PRO A 85 1.74 1.18 11.01
N PRO A 86 1.70 1.25 9.67
CA PRO A 86 1.82 0.07 8.84
C PRO A 86 3.21 -0.56 8.96
N SER A 87 3.28 -1.87 8.76
CA SER A 87 4.54 -2.61 8.72
C SER A 87 4.95 -2.79 7.26
N VAL A 88 5.97 -2.07 6.82
CA VAL A 88 6.39 -2.02 5.41
C VAL A 88 7.74 -2.70 5.24
N THR A 89 7.78 -3.66 4.32
CA THR A 89 9.01 -4.35 3.93
C THR A 89 9.05 -4.51 2.42
N HIS A 90 10.21 -4.88 1.88
CA HIS A 90 10.38 -5.09 0.45
C HIS A 90 10.93 -6.50 0.20
N PHE A 91 10.50 -7.10 -0.89
CA PHE A 91 10.94 -8.42 -1.31
C PHE A 91 11.59 -8.34 -2.68
N ASN A 92 12.69 -9.04 -2.83
CA ASN A 92 13.46 -9.07 -4.08
C ASN A 92 12.76 -9.91 -5.14
N GLU A 93 13.42 -10.10 -6.28
CA GLU A 93 12.93 -10.95 -7.37
C GLU A 93 12.63 -12.36 -6.87
N PRO A 94 11.67 -13.04 -7.49
CA PRO A 94 11.41 -14.43 -7.16
C PRO A 94 12.68 -15.28 -7.31
N ILE A 95 12.81 -16.27 -6.44
CA ILE A 95 13.89 -17.23 -6.56
C ILE A 95 13.70 -18.02 -7.87
N ALA A 96 14.77 -18.14 -8.65
CA ALA A 96 14.74 -18.89 -9.90
C ALA A 96 14.57 -20.39 -9.62
N ARG A 97 13.85 -21.11 -10.50
CA ARG A 97 13.56 -22.54 -10.37
C ARG A 97 13.69 -23.28 -11.70
#